data_5d17ef482b69525c132663ec473647af
#
_entry.id   5d17ef482b69525c132663ec473647af
#
_cell.length_a   1.000
_cell.length_b   1.000
_cell.length_c   1.000
_cell.angle_alpha   90.00
_cell.angle_beta   90.00
_cell.angle_gamma   90.00
#
_symmetry.space_group_name_H-M   'P 1'
#
loop_
_entity.id
_entity.type
_entity.pdbx_description
1 polymer ?
#
loop_
_entity_poly.entity_id
_entity_poly.type
_entity_poly.pdbx_seq_one_letter_code
_entity_poly.pdbx_strand_id
1 'polypeptide(L)'
;MIRYVIRRLFSTVIVMAVVAFVVFALLYLTPGDPAAIIAGDIATDEDIKRIHAKLGLDEPFLAQFGRWVWALAHGDLGTSIFTNLPVTQLIGQRIEPTVSLTVLTLLVAIAVSVPLGVVAAARAGTWLDRGVMAFSVLGFSVPVFVLAYILILTFAIELDWLPVQGYRSIKDGVWPWLRHLILPSIALGTVYVALITRITRASMLDVLAQDYVRTAQAKGLAPDQVLIGHALKNAAVPIMTIVGIGVALLISGAIVTETVFALPGIGRLTVDAILRRDYPIIQGVTLIFSAVYVLVNLAVDLSYALVDPRIRY
;
A
#
# COMPACT_ATOMS: atom_id res chain seq x y z
N MET A 1 -9.00 -20.64 -17.36
CA MET A 1 -9.44 -19.70 -16.33
C MET A 1 -9.60 -20.33 -14.96
N ILE A 2 -10.54 -21.27 -14.73
CA ILE A 2 -10.79 -21.86 -13.41
C ILE A 2 -9.55 -22.53 -12.80
N ARG A 3 -8.82 -23.35 -13.58
CA ARG A 3 -7.58 -24.01 -13.11
C ARG A 3 -6.50 -23.01 -12.68
N TYR A 4 -6.38 -21.90 -13.39
CA TYR A 4 -5.45 -20.82 -13.06
C TYR A 4 -5.83 -20.15 -11.74
N VAL A 5 -7.11 -19.77 -11.57
CA VAL A 5 -7.63 -19.16 -10.34
C VAL A 5 -7.43 -20.10 -9.14
N ILE A 6 -7.74 -21.38 -9.27
CA ILE A 6 -7.54 -22.38 -8.20
C ILE A 6 -6.05 -22.49 -7.82
N ARG A 7 -5.16 -22.59 -8.81
CA ARG A 7 -3.71 -22.65 -8.56
C ARG A 7 -3.22 -21.39 -7.84
N ARG A 8 -3.74 -20.21 -8.23
CA ARG A 8 -3.36 -18.93 -7.63
C ARG A 8 -3.87 -18.82 -6.20
N LEU A 9 -5.11 -19.22 -5.94
CA LEU A 9 -5.67 -19.27 -4.59
C LEU A 9 -4.88 -20.24 -3.70
N PHE A 10 -4.49 -21.40 -4.22
CA PHE A 10 -3.64 -22.34 -3.46
C PHE A 10 -2.28 -21.73 -3.11
N SER A 11 -1.64 -21.06 -4.06
CA SER A 11 -0.37 -20.33 -3.81
C SER A 11 -0.56 -19.23 -2.76
N THR A 12 -1.69 -18.52 -2.78
CA THR A 12 -2.07 -17.51 -1.78
C THR A 12 -2.13 -18.09 -0.37
N VAL A 13 -2.78 -19.24 -0.22
CA VAL A 13 -2.88 -19.93 1.09
C VAL A 13 -1.50 -20.30 1.62
N ILE A 14 -0.62 -20.84 0.76
CA ILE A 14 0.75 -21.18 1.16
C ILE A 14 1.52 -19.93 1.62
N VAL A 15 1.45 -18.83 0.85
CA VAL A 15 2.12 -17.57 1.21
C VAL A 15 1.59 -17.05 2.55
N MET A 16 0.26 -17.04 2.74
CA MET A 16 -0.34 -16.60 3.99
C MET A 16 0.04 -17.49 5.16
N ALA A 17 0.16 -18.80 4.97
CA ALA A 17 0.62 -19.73 6.01
C ALA A 17 2.08 -19.45 6.42
N VAL A 18 2.96 -19.19 5.44
CA VAL A 18 4.37 -18.81 5.71
C VAL A 18 4.44 -17.47 6.44
N VAL A 19 3.66 -16.47 6.00
CA VAL A 19 3.60 -15.17 6.67
C VAL A 19 3.09 -15.32 8.11
N ALA A 20 2.01 -16.08 8.31
CA ALA A 20 1.46 -16.36 9.63
C ALA A 20 2.52 -17.01 10.54
N PHE A 21 3.25 -18.00 10.04
CA PHE A 21 4.32 -18.64 10.80
C PHE A 21 5.43 -17.66 11.18
N VAL A 22 5.92 -16.87 10.22
CA VAL A 22 6.99 -15.87 10.46
C VAL A 22 6.53 -14.81 11.45
N VAL A 23 5.32 -14.27 11.27
CA VAL A 23 4.76 -13.23 12.15
C VAL A 23 4.56 -13.76 13.57
N PHE A 24 4.11 -15.00 13.73
CA PHE A 24 4.02 -15.63 15.05
C PHE A 24 5.40 -15.86 15.66
N ALA A 25 6.36 -16.36 14.88
CA ALA A 25 7.72 -16.62 15.33
C ALA A 25 8.47 -15.35 15.76
N LEU A 26 8.13 -14.17 15.19
CA LEU A 26 8.74 -12.89 15.60
C LEU A 26 8.57 -12.60 17.09
N LEU A 27 7.48 -13.04 17.70
CA LEU A 27 7.27 -12.92 19.16
C LEU A 27 8.39 -13.62 19.96
N TYR A 28 8.84 -14.77 19.47
CA TYR A 28 9.88 -15.58 20.13
C TYR A 28 11.30 -15.16 19.77
N LEU A 29 11.47 -14.52 18.61
CA LEU A 29 12.76 -14.01 18.15
C LEU A 29 13.11 -12.64 18.75
N THR A 30 12.11 -11.94 19.28
CA THR A 30 12.32 -10.62 19.91
C THR A 30 12.96 -10.80 21.28
N PRO A 31 14.09 -10.14 21.57
CA PRO A 31 14.74 -10.23 22.87
C PRO A 31 13.85 -9.65 23.97
N GLY A 32 13.71 -10.40 25.05
CA GLY A 32 12.88 -10.08 26.22
C GLY A 32 11.70 -11.04 26.39
N ASP A 33 11.25 -11.18 27.63
CA ASP A 33 10.08 -11.96 27.98
C ASP A 33 8.81 -11.13 27.70
N PRO A 34 7.92 -11.57 26.81
CA PRO A 34 6.66 -10.87 26.53
C PRO A 34 5.82 -10.63 27.80
N ALA A 35 5.81 -11.56 28.74
CA ALA A 35 5.07 -11.42 29.97
C ALA A 35 5.68 -10.35 30.90
N ALA A 36 7.01 -10.26 30.95
CA ALA A 36 7.69 -9.22 31.72
C ALA A 36 7.41 -7.82 31.13
N ILE A 37 7.38 -7.70 29.78
CA ILE A 37 7.05 -6.43 29.10
C ILE A 37 5.62 -6.00 29.42
N ILE A 38 4.67 -6.93 29.44
CA ILE A 38 3.26 -6.68 29.76
C ILE A 38 3.09 -6.31 31.22
N ALA A 39 3.81 -6.99 32.10
CA ALA A 39 3.77 -6.77 33.53
C ALA A 39 4.31 -5.39 33.94
N GLY A 40 5.26 -4.84 33.12
CA GLY A 40 5.92 -3.55 33.38
C GLY A 40 7.02 -3.61 34.44
N ASP A 41 7.74 -2.50 34.60
CA ASP A 41 8.98 -2.42 35.42
C ASP A 41 8.76 -2.63 36.94
N ILE A 42 7.51 -2.58 37.43
CA ILE A 42 7.17 -2.67 38.85
C ILE A 42 6.56 -4.04 39.18
N ALA A 43 6.42 -4.93 38.20
CA ALA A 43 5.77 -6.22 38.40
C ALA A 43 6.62 -7.20 39.23
N THR A 44 5.94 -8.02 40.02
CA THR A 44 6.55 -9.12 40.73
C THR A 44 6.72 -10.36 39.86
N ASP A 45 7.63 -11.27 40.26
CA ASP A 45 7.79 -12.55 39.57
C ASP A 45 6.49 -13.37 39.50
N GLU A 46 5.61 -13.18 40.49
CA GLU A 46 4.29 -13.83 40.51
C GLU A 46 3.35 -13.26 39.49
N ASP A 47 3.38 -11.95 39.26
CA ASP A 47 2.58 -11.29 38.20
C ASP A 47 3.02 -11.74 36.80
N ILE A 48 4.34 -11.82 36.59
CA ILE A 48 4.92 -12.33 35.34
C ILE A 48 4.49 -13.77 35.11
N LYS A 49 4.59 -14.67 36.10
CA LYS A 49 4.13 -16.07 35.98
C LYS A 49 2.63 -16.16 35.70
N ARG A 50 1.82 -15.32 36.32
CA ARG A 50 0.38 -15.28 36.07
C ARG A 50 0.05 -14.86 34.64
N ILE A 51 0.79 -13.91 34.08
CA ILE A 51 0.66 -13.46 32.68
C ILE A 51 1.14 -14.56 31.74
N HIS A 52 2.26 -15.23 32.04
CA HIS A 52 2.74 -16.40 31.31
C HIS A 52 1.66 -17.48 31.18
N ALA A 53 1.08 -17.89 32.31
CA ALA A 53 0.02 -18.88 32.30
C ALA A 53 -1.25 -18.42 31.56
N LYS A 54 -1.64 -17.13 31.72
CA LYS A 54 -2.81 -16.56 31.03
C LYS A 54 -2.64 -16.50 29.52
N LEU A 55 -1.44 -16.22 29.05
CA LEU A 55 -1.10 -16.17 27.61
C LEU A 55 -0.72 -17.54 27.06
N GLY A 56 -0.56 -18.56 27.93
CA GLY A 56 -0.16 -19.91 27.56
C GLY A 56 1.26 -19.97 26.99
N LEU A 57 2.16 -19.08 27.44
CA LEU A 57 3.56 -19.00 26.98
C LEU A 57 4.40 -20.20 27.48
N ASP A 58 3.89 -20.94 28.46
CA ASP A 58 4.53 -22.14 29.02
C ASP A 58 4.33 -23.40 28.13
N GLU A 59 3.44 -23.33 27.13
CA GLU A 59 3.18 -24.44 26.22
C GLU A 59 4.23 -24.54 25.10
N PRO A 60 4.40 -25.72 24.50
CA PRO A 60 5.27 -25.86 23.32
C PRO A 60 4.85 -24.92 22.18
N PHE A 61 5.85 -24.33 21.49
CA PHE A 61 5.66 -23.38 20.39
C PHE A 61 4.60 -23.81 19.35
N LEU A 62 4.62 -25.09 18.92
CA LEU A 62 3.66 -25.59 17.93
C LEU A 62 2.23 -25.64 18.47
N ALA A 63 2.03 -25.88 19.76
CA ALA A 63 0.70 -25.88 20.38
C ALA A 63 0.14 -24.44 20.42
N GLN A 64 0.97 -23.48 20.83
CA GLN A 64 0.60 -22.06 20.81
C GLN A 64 0.30 -21.56 19.39
N PHE A 65 1.15 -21.91 18.41
CA PHE A 65 0.93 -21.57 17.00
C PHE A 65 -0.38 -22.19 16.48
N GLY A 66 -0.64 -23.43 16.79
CA GLY A 66 -1.88 -24.11 16.37
C GLY A 66 -3.13 -23.43 16.93
N ARG A 67 -3.14 -23.06 18.22
CA ARG A 67 -4.26 -22.31 18.83
C ARG A 67 -4.43 -20.92 18.19
N TRP A 68 -3.34 -20.22 17.97
CA TRP A 68 -3.38 -18.91 17.35
C TRP A 68 -3.91 -18.97 15.91
N VAL A 69 -3.47 -19.93 15.10
CA VAL A 69 -4.01 -20.16 13.74
C VAL A 69 -5.50 -20.54 13.79
N TRP A 70 -5.89 -21.33 14.79
CA TRP A 70 -7.31 -21.67 14.98
C TRP A 70 -8.15 -20.43 15.32
N ALA A 71 -7.68 -19.55 16.20
CA ALA A 71 -8.33 -18.29 16.51
C ALA A 71 -8.44 -17.39 15.27
N LEU A 72 -7.36 -17.26 14.49
CA LEU A 72 -7.36 -16.51 13.22
C LEU A 72 -8.40 -17.05 12.24
N ALA A 73 -8.53 -18.37 12.12
CA ALA A 73 -9.53 -18.98 11.23
C ALA A 73 -10.98 -18.66 11.63
N HIS A 74 -11.21 -18.26 12.90
CA HIS A 74 -12.49 -17.82 13.42
C HIS A 74 -12.64 -16.29 13.46
N GLY A 75 -11.65 -15.54 12.87
CA GLY A 75 -11.67 -14.08 12.82
C GLY A 75 -11.20 -13.39 14.10
N ASP A 76 -10.64 -14.13 15.05
CA ASP A 76 -10.07 -13.56 16.25
C ASP A 76 -8.57 -13.25 16.04
N LEU A 77 -8.23 -11.95 15.98
CA LEU A 77 -6.86 -11.45 15.88
C LEU A 77 -6.21 -11.23 17.25
N GLY A 78 -6.87 -11.62 18.31
CA GLY A 78 -6.43 -11.38 19.68
C GLY A 78 -6.86 -10.03 20.23
N THR A 79 -6.35 -9.73 21.42
CA THR A 79 -6.66 -8.53 22.19
C THR A 79 -5.40 -7.74 22.46
N SER A 80 -5.44 -6.42 22.26
CA SER A 80 -4.32 -5.51 22.58
C SER A 80 -3.93 -5.62 24.02
N ILE A 81 -2.64 -5.70 24.28
CA ILE A 81 -2.06 -5.82 25.62
C ILE A 81 -2.32 -4.55 26.44
N PHE A 82 -2.26 -3.39 25.82
CA PHE A 82 -2.35 -2.09 26.49
C PHE A 82 -3.76 -1.54 26.60
N THR A 83 -4.57 -1.71 25.54
CA THR A 83 -5.92 -1.15 25.52
C THR A 83 -6.98 -2.12 25.98
N ASN A 84 -6.66 -3.43 26.08
CA ASN A 84 -7.60 -4.52 26.32
C ASN A 84 -8.80 -4.57 25.35
N LEU A 85 -8.65 -3.96 24.15
CA LEU A 85 -9.66 -4.00 23.10
C LEU A 85 -9.31 -5.06 22.05
N PRO A 86 -10.30 -5.69 21.41
CA PRO A 86 -10.07 -6.60 20.30
C PRO A 86 -9.30 -5.92 19.18
N VAL A 87 -8.28 -6.57 18.62
CA VAL A 87 -7.47 -6.06 17.51
C VAL A 87 -8.33 -5.78 16.28
N THR A 88 -9.33 -6.63 16.02
CA THR A 88 -10.32 -6.45 14.94
C THR A 88 -11.07 -5.12 15.06
N GLN A 89 -11.44 -4.71 16.29
CA GLN A 89 -12.10 -3.43 16.54
C GLN A 89 -11.15 -2.25 16.30
N LEU A 90 -9.91 -2.34 16.81
CA LEU A 90 -8.89 -1.29 16.64
C LEU A 90 -8.58 -1.05 15.16
N ILE A 91 -8.46 -2.11 14.37
CA ILE A 91 -8.24 -2.04 12.93
C ILE A 91 -9.49 -1.49 12.22
N GLY A 92 -10.68 -1.98 12.57
CA GLY A 92 -11.95 -1.53 11.98
C GLY A 92 -12.18 -0.02 12.11
N GLN A 93 -11.80 0.57 13.25
CA GLN A 93 -11.88 2.02 13.47
C GLN A 93 -10.90 2.83 12.63
N ARG A 94 -9.83 2.20 12.11
CA ARG A 94 -8.71 2.87 11.42
C ARG A 94 -8.60 2.52 9.94
N ILE A 95 -9.47 1.66 9.41
CA ILE A 95 -9.44 1.22 8.01
C ILE A 95 -9.81 2.36 7.06
N GLU A 96 -10.80 3.18 7.43
CA GLU A 96 -11.31 4.25 6.56
C GLU A 96 -10.22 5.27 6.18
N PRO A 97 -9.45 5.86 7.11
CA PRO A 97 -8.37 6.79 6.76
C PRO A 97 -7.31 6.18 5.83
N THR A 98 -6.86 4.96 6.13
CA THR A 98 -5.83 4.27 5.32
C THR A 98 -6.34 3.97 3.91
N VAL A 99 -7.55 3.43 3.79
CA VAL A 99 -8.15 3.13 2.48
C VAL A 99 -8.41 4.41 1.70
N SER A 100 -8.94 5.45 2.34
CA SER A 100 -9.17 6.76 1.72
C SER A 100 -7.88 7.37 1.17
N LEU A 101 -6.82 7.38 1.97
CA LEU A 101 -5.50 7.88 1.56
C LEU A 101 -4.97 7.07 0.39
N THR A 102 -4.98 5.74 0.49
CA THR A 102 -4.44 4.83 -0.53
C THR A 102 -5.18 4.99 -1.87
N VAL A 103 -6.51 4.97 -1.84
CA VAL A 103 -7.35 5.08 -3.04
C VAL A 103 -7.18 6.45 -3.69
N LEU A 104 -7.24 7.54 -2.92
CA LEU A 104 -7.09 8.88 -3.46
C LEU A 104 -5.68 9.09 -4.04
N THR A 105 -4.65 8.64 -3.33
CA THR A 105 -3.26 8.70 -3.82
C THR A 105 -3.11 7.94 -5.14
N LEU A 106 -3.66 6.73 -5.23
CA LEU A 106 -3.58 5.90 -6.42
C LEU A 106 -4.31 6.55 -7.61
N LEU A 107 -5.50 7.09 -7.40
CA LEU A 107 -6.28 7.78 -8.41
C LEU A 107 -5.53 9.02 -8.95
N VAL A 108 -5.00 9.85 -8.05
CA VAL A 108 -4.20 11.02 -8.41
C VAL A 108 -2.92 10.59 -9.14
N ALA A 109 -2.23 9.58 -8.63
CA ALA A 109 -1.01 9.09 -9.25
C ALA A 109 -1.25 8.60 -10.69
N ILE A 110 -2.29 7.80 -10.92
CA ILE A 110 -2.63 7.31 -12.27
C ILE A 110 -3.07 8.46 -13.17
N ALA A 111 -3.97 9.33 -12.68
CA ALA A 111 -4.51 10.45 -13.47
C ALA A 111 -3.42 11.44 -13.93
N VAL A 112 -2.35 11.59 -13.16
CA VAL A 112 -1.22 12.47 -13.50
C VAL A 112 -0.16 11.73 -14.32
N SER A 113 0.25 10.55 -13.87
CA SER A 113 1.42 9.86 -14.42
C SER A 113 1.20 9.30 -15.82
N VAL A 114 0.01 8.71 -16.07
CA VAL A 114 -0.26 8.09 -17.39
C VAL A 114 -0.26 9.15 -18.48
N PRO A 115 -1.00 10.28 -18.39
CA PRO A 115 -0.91 11.35 -19.37
C PRO A 115 0.50 11.92 -19.52
N LEU A 116 1.23 12.16 -18.42
CA LEU A 116 2.61 12.66 -18.49
C LEU A 116 3.53 11.68 -19.22
N GLY A 117 3.42 10.38 -18.96
CA GLY A 117 4.21 9.35 -19.63
C GLY A 117 3.89 9.25 -21.12
N VAL A 118 2.61 9.31 -21.50
CA VAL A 118 2.16 9.32 -22.90
C VAL A 118 2.69 10.55 -23.63
N VAL A 119 2.56 11.75 -23.06
CA VAL A 119 3.04 13.00 -23.65
C VAL A 119 4.57 13.00 -23.79
N ALA A 120 5.30 12.50 -22.77
CA ALA A 120 6.75 12.37 -22.82
C ALA A 120 7.20 11.41 -23.94
N ALA A 121 6.51 10.28 -24.10
CA ALA A 121 6.78 9.33 -25.19
C ALA A 121 6.46 9.91 -26.58
N ALA A 122 5.32 10.59 -26.73
CA ALA A 122 4.92 11.21 -27.98
C ALA A 122 5.88 12.32 -28.42
N ARG A 123 6.59 12.94 -27.47
CA ARG A 123 7.57 14.02 -27.73
C ARG A 123 8.99 13.60 -27.31
N ALA A 124 9.33 12.34 -27.51
CA ALA A 124 10.62 11.79 -27.15
C ALA A 124 11.81 12.59 -27.71
N GLY A 125 12.83 12.82 -26.87
CA GLY A 125 14.03 13.58 -27.22
C GLY A 125 13.88 15.10 -27.14
N THR A 126 12.66 15.64 -26.97
CA THR A 126 12.43 17.07 -26.80
C THR A 126 12.74 17.55 -25.38
N TRP A 127 12.80 18.86 -25.19
CA TRP A 127 12.98 19.45 -23.85
C TRP A 127 11.81 19.12 -22.89
N LEU A 128 10.59 18.94 -23.44
CA LEU A 128 9.41 18.54 -22.65
C LEU A 128 9.59 17.13 -22.08
N ASP A 129 10.02 16.19 -22.90
CA ASP A 129 10.37 14.83 -22.44
C ASP A 129 11.45 14.85 -21.35
N ARG A 130 12.53 15.61 -21.58
CA ARG A 130 13.61 15.78 -20.59
C ARG A 130 13.10 16.40 -19.29
N GLY A 131 12.21 17.41 -19.37
CA GLY A 131 11.59 18.05 -18.20
C GLY A 131 10.73 17.07 -17.37
N VAL A 132 9.88 16.28 -18.04
CA VAL A 132 9.06 15.26 -17.38
C VAL A 132 9.94 14.20 -16.73
N MET A 133 11.01 13.77 -17.40
CA MET A 133 11.94 12.78 -16.83
C MET A 133 12.75 13.35 -15.66
N ALA A 134 13.20 14.61 -15.74
CA ALA A 134 13.86 15.30 -14.63
C ALA A 134 12.94 15.44 -13.43
N PHE A 135 11.68 15.84 -13.64
CA PHE A 135 10.65 15.86 -12.59
C PHE A 135 10.45 14.49 -11.94
N SER A 136 10.40 13.43 -12.75
CA SER A 136 10.28 12.06 -12.24
C SER A 136 11.48 11.65 -11.38
N VAL A 137 12.71 12.01 -11.79
CA VAL A 137 13.92 11.74 -11.00
C VAL A 137 13.89 12.49 -9.67
N LEU A 138 13.54 13.78 -9.70
CA LEU A 138 13.44 14.60 -8.47
C LEU A 138 12.36 14.07 -7.54
N GLY A 139 11.19 13.72 -8.07
CA GLY A 139 10.08 13.17 -7.28
C GLY A 139 10.42 11.85 -6.58
N PHE A 140 11.31 11.05 -7.17
CA PHE A 140 11.80 9.81 -6.55
C PHE A 140 12.94 10.04 -5.55
N SER A 141 13.70 11.13 -5.71
CA SER A 141 14.88 11.40 -4.89
C SER A 141 14.54 12.08 -3.55
N VAL A 142 13.39 12.77 -3.47
CA VAL A 142 12.99 13.47 -2.25
C VAL A 142 12.26 12.50 -1.31
N PRO A 143 12.72 12.32 -0.06
CA PRO A 143 12.00 11.51 0.91
C PRO A 143 10.57 12.03 1.15
N VAL A 144 9.58 11.13 1.21
CA VAL A 144 8.16 11.48 1.37
C VAL A 144 7.90 12.40 2.55
N PHE A 145 8.55 12.16 3.70
CA PHE A 145 8.36 13.01 4.89
C PHE A 145 8.91 14.43 4.71
N VAL A 146 10.02 14.60 3.96
CA VAL A 146 10.56 15.94 3.65
C VAL A 146 9.57 16.72 2.79
N LEU A 147 9.06 16.08 1.73
CA LEU A 147 8.04 16.69 0.89
C LEU A 147 6.77 17.02 1.68
N ALA A 148 6.34 16.11 2.57
CA ALA A 148 5.19 16.34 3.43
C ALA A 148 5.33 17.57 4.30
N TYR A 149 6.50 17.76 4.96
CA TYR A 149 6.75 18.98 5.77
C TYR A 149 6.82 20.25 4.92
N ILE A 150 7.41 20.20 3.72
CA ILE A 150 7.41 21.35 2.79
C ILE A 150 5.97 21.72 2.40
N LEU A 151 5.15 20.73 2.07
CA LEU A 151 3.73 20.95 1.73
C LEU A 151 2.93 21.51 2.91
N ILE A 152 3.14 21.00 4.11
CA ILE A 152 2.51 21.52 5.33
C ILE A 152 2.93 22.98 5.55
N LEU A 153 4.23 23.29 5.53
CA LEU A 153 4.74 24.61 5.73
C LEU A 153 4.11 25.60 4.74
N THR A 154 4.17 25.28 3.44
CA THR A 154 3.70 26.18 2.39
C THR A 154 2.18 26.32 2.35
N PHE A 155 1.45 25.20 2.27
CA PHE A 155 0.01 25.22 2.00
C PHE A 155 -0.88 25.25 3.23
N ALA A 156 -0.38 24.79 4.37
CA ALA A 156 -1.18 24.76 5.59
C ALA A 156 -0.81 25.87 6.58
N ILE A 157 0.48 26.27 6.66
CA ILE A 157 0.93 27.29 7.63
C ILE A 157 1.03 28.65 6.97
N GLU A 158 1.75 28.80 5.84
CA GLU A 158 1.97 30.11 5.21
C GLU A 158 0.74 30.60 4.44
N LEU A 159 0.07 29.72 3.69
CA LEU A 159 -1.08 30.08 2.85
C LEU A 159 -2.44 29.84 3.53
N ASP A 160 -2.50 29.05 4.60
CA ASP A 160 -3.73 28.66 5.33
C ASP A 160 -4.86 28.09 4.41
N TRP A 161 -4.46 27.39 3.34
CA TRP A 161 -5.43 26.82 2.39
C TRP A 161 -5.98 25.47 2.83
N LEU A 162 -5.14 24.66 3.47
CA LEU A 162 -5.43 23.27 3.81
C LEU A 162 -5.06 22.99 5.28
N PRO A 163 -5.70 21.99 5.92
CA PRO A 163 -5.39 21.63 7.29
C PRO A 163 -3.98 21.04 7.43
N VAL A 164 -3.33 21.36 8.55
CA VAL A 164 -2.00 20.83 8.90
C VAL A 164 -2.05 19.34 9.15
N GLN A 165 -3.06 18.87 9.92
CA GLN A 165 -3.15 17.52 10.46
C GLN A 165 -4.59 17.08 10.65
N GLY A 166 -4.78 15.77 10.88
CA GLY A 166 -6.06 15.17 11.24
C GLY A 166 -6.82 14.60 10.06
N TYR A 167 -7.96 14.02 10.36
CA TYR A 167 -8.83 13.34 9.40
C TYR A 167 -10.30 13.71 9.62
N ARG A 168 -11.05 13.81 8.56
CA ARG A 168 -12.51 13.87 8.57
C ARG A 168 -13.06 12.72 7.75
N SER A 169 -14.07 12.03 8.29
CA SER A 169 -14.72 10.93 7.58
C SER A 169 -15.47 11.45 6.35
N ILE A 170 -15.58 10.64 5.31
CA ILE A 170 -16.40 10.94 4.14
C ILE A 170 -17.88 11.15 4.52
N LYS A 171 -18.32 10.59 5.66
CA LYS A 171 -19.65 10.78 6.21
C LYS A 171 -19.90 12.20 6.69
N ASP A 172 -18.85 12.94 7.08
CA ASP A 172 -18.90 14.34 7.49
C ASP A 172 -18.98 15.30 6.30
N GLY A 173 -18.94 14.77 5.08
CA GLY A 173 -18.99 15.49 3.81
C GLY A 173 -17.74 15.30 2.95
N VAL A 174 -17.92 15.31 1.63
CA VAL A 174 -16.83 15.06 0.65
C VAL A 174 -15.75 16.13 0.73
N TRP A 175 -16.12 17.42 0.89
CA TRP A 175 -15.14 18.50 0.93
C TRP A 175 -14.27 18.51 2.20
N PRO A 176 -14.81 18.40 3.43
CA PRO A 176 -14.02 18.22 4.63
C PRO A 176 -13.08 17.01 4.56
N TRP A 177 -13.56 15.86 4.05
CA TRP A 177 -12.76 14.67 3.84
C TRP A 177 -11.62 14.92 2.86
N LEU A 178 -11.88 15.50 1.69
CA LEU A 178 -10.90 15.75 0.65
C LEU A 178 -9.80 16.74 1.11
N ARG A 179 -10.16 17.83 1.79
CA ARG A 179 -9.21 18.82 2.30
C ARG A 179 -8.12 18.20 3.20
N HIS A 180 -8.46 17.21 4.03
CA HIS A 180 -7.50 16.54 4.90
C HIS A 180 -6.62 15.52 4.17
N LEU A 181 -7.00 15.11 2.97
CA LEU A 181 -6.28 14.10 2.21
C LEU A 181 -5.45 14.68 1.04
N ILE A 182 -5.67 15.92 0.61
CA ILE A 182 -4.94 16.53 -0.53
C ILE A 182 -3.42 16.50 -0.28
N LEU A 183 -2.94 17.12 0.81
CA LEU A 183 -1.50 17.18 1.09
C LEU A 183 -0.89 15.79 1.32
N PRO A 184 -1.49 14.90 2.16
CA PRO A 184 -1.03 13.54 2.31
C PRO A 184 -0.95 12.76 0.99
N SER A 185 -1.98 12.89 0.12
CA SER A 185 -2.02 12.18 -1.16
C SER A 185 -0.99 12.71 -2.16
N ILE A 186 -0.71 14.01 -2.18
CA ILE A 186 0.34 14.59 -3.02
C ILE A 186 1.71 14.11 -2.53
N ALA A 187 1.98 14.20 -1.22
CA ALA A 187 3.26 13.79 -0.65
C ALA A 187 3.54 12.31 -0.94
N LEU A 188 2.58 11.44 -0.62
CA LEU A 188 2.68 10.01 -0.86
C LEU A 188 2.70 9.67 -2.35
N GLY A 189 1.88 10.35 -3.15
CA GLY A 189 1.70 10.10 -4.58
C GLY A 189 2.89 10.48 -5.45
N THR A 190 3.72 11.43 -5.03
CA THR A 190 4.82 11.95 -5.87
C THR A 190 5.78 10.86 -6.31
N VAL A 191 6.16 9.93 -5.42
CA VAL A 191 7.03 8.79 -5.74
C VAL A 191 6.39 7.88 -6.80
N TYR A 192 5.06 7.67 -6.71
CA TYR A 192 4.31 6.82 -7.64
C TYR A 192 4.11 7.49 -8.99
N VAL A 193 3.80 8.78 -9.00
CA VAL A 193 3.75 9.59 -10.22
C VAL A 193 5.06 9.45 -10.97
N ALA A 194 6.19 9.60 -10.30
CA ALA A 194 7.51 9.46 -10.88
C ALA A 194 7.75 8.07 -11.49
N LEU A 195 7.42 7.01 -10.74
CA LEU A 195 7.62 5.63 -11.14
C LEU A 195 6.72 5.25 -12.33
N ILE A 196 5.41 5.50 -12.21
CA ILE A 196 4.43 5.15 -13.25
C ILE A 196 4.69 5.96 -14.52
N THR A 197 5.02 7.26 -14.43
CA THR A 197 5.36 8.10 -15.58
C THR A 197 6.51 7.51 -16.39
N ARG A 198 7.59 7.09 -15.70
CA ARG A 198 8.77 6.52 -16.33
C ARG A 198 8.46 5.21 -17.06
N ILE A 199 7.70 4.31 -16.41
CA ILE A 199 7.32 3.03 -17.01
C ILE A 199 6.32 3.25 -18.15
N THR A 200 5.35 4.14 -18.00
CA THR A 200 4.41 4.49 -19.08
C THR A 200 5.17 5.01 -20.30
N ARG A 201 6.11 5.94 -20.10
CA ARG A 201 6.94 6.44 -21.20
C ARG A 201 7.73 5.34 -21.89
N ALA A 202 8.42 4.49 -21.13
CA ALA A 202 9.21 3.39 -21.71
C ALA A 202 8.33 2.43 -22.52
N SER A 203 7.24 1.95 -21.92
CA SER A 203 6.30 1.04 -22.60
C SER A 203 5.65 1.65 -23.84
N MET A 204 5.33 2.95 -23.79
CA MET A 204 4.81 3.66 -24.96
C MET A 204 5.84 3.75 -26.09
N LEU A 205 7.12 4.03 -25.79
CA LEU A 205 8.19 4.08 -26.80
C LEU A 205 8.39 2.72 -27.46
N ASP A 206 8.41 1.63 -26.68
CA ASP A 206 8.52 0.27 -27.19
C ASP A 206 7.38 -0.08 -28.15
N VAL A 207 6.16 0.30 -27.80
CA VAL A 207 4.97 0.07 -28.62
C VAL A 207 4.95 0.95 -29.87
N LEU A 208 5.31 2.23 -29.76
CA LEU A 208 5.34 3.16 -30.89
C LEU A 208 6.38 2.78 -31.97
N ALA A 209 7.40 2.00 -31.60
CA ALA A 209 8.39 1.48 -32.53
C ALA A 209 7.92 0.27 -33.35
N GLN A 210 6.75 -0.32 -33.05
CA GLN A 210 6.24 -1.54 -33.71
C GLN A 210 5.67 -1.27 -35.10
N ASP A 211 5.79 -2.24 -36.01
CA ASP A 211 5.38 -2.11 -37.40
C ASP A 211 3.88 -1.90 -37.59
N TYR A 212 3.03 -2.46 -36.73
CA TYR A 212 1.59 -2.22 -36.82
C TYR A 212 1.21 -0.76 -36.54
N VAL A 213 2.00 -0.05 -35.71
CA VAL A 213 1.80 1.39 -35.44
C VAL A 213 2.17 2.19 -36.71
N ARG A 214 3.28 1.85 -37.36
CA ARG A 214 3.66 2.45 -38.66
C ARG A 214 2.59 2.22 -39.71
N THR A 215 2.03 1.02 -39.77
CA THR A 215 0.92 0.68 -40.67
C THR A 215 -0.33 1.52 -40.38
N ALA A 216 -0.67 1.74 -39.10
CA ALA A 216 -1.79 2.59 -38.72
C ALA A 216 -1.59 4.05 -39.16
N GLN A 217 -0.37 4.57 -38.97
CA GLN A 217 0.01 5.92 -39.48
C GLN A 217 -0.05 6.02 -40.99
N ALA A 218 0.46 5.00 -41.68
CA ALA A 218 0.41 4.95 -43.18
C ALA A 218 -1.02 4.92 -43.72
N LYS A 219 -1.98 4.37 -42.94
CA LYS A 219 -3.43 4.39 -43.29
C LYS A 219 -4.10 5.71 -42.94
N GLY A 220 -3.37 6.73 -42.48
CA GLY A 220 -3.87 8.07 -42.22
C GLY A 220 -4.62 8.24 -40.88
N LEU A 221 -4.44 7.34 -39.91
CA LEU A 221 -5.01 7.55 -38.59
C LEU A 221 -4.43 8.79 -37.91
N ALA A 222 -5.30 9.55 -37.23
CA ALA A 222 -4.87 10.72 -36.48
C ALA A 222 -3.91 10.34 -35.32
N PRO A 223 -2.93 11.21 -34.98
CA PRO A 223 -1.92 10.92 -33.99
C PRO A 223 -2.50 10.52 -32.58
N ASP A 224 -3.59 11.15 -32.15
CA ASP A 224 -4.32 10.85 -30.94
C ASP A 224 -4.96 9.45 -30.96
N GLN A 225 -5.51 9.05 -32.09
CA GLN A 225 -6.05 7.70 -32.28
C GLN A 225 -4.94 6.63 -32.20
N VAL A 226 -3.78 6.93 -32.79
CA VAL A 226 -2.61 6.04 -32.70
C VAL A 226 -2.11 5.95 -31.28
N LEU A 227 -1.97 7.09 -30.58
CA LEU A 227 -1.45 7.13 -29.18
C LEU A 227 -2.38 6.44 -28.20
N ILE A 228 -3.66 6.81 -28.20
CA ILE A 228 -4.62 6.32 -27.18
C ILE A 228 -5.23 4.98 -27.61
N GLY A 229 -5.71 4.90 -28.87
CA GLY A 229 -6.43 3.72 -29.35
C GLY A 229 -5.54 2.51 -29.61
N HIS A 230 -4.31 2.71 -30.04
CA HIS A 230 -3.40 1.62 -30.41
C HIS A 230 -2.22 1.48 -29.44
N ALA A 231 -1.47 2.56 -29.17
CA ALA A 231 -0.25 2.45 -28.39
C ALA A 231 -0.53 2.26 -26.88
N LEU A 232 -1.34 3.12 -26.27
CA LEU A 232 -1.63 3.04 -24.82
C LEU A 232 -2.32 1.72 -24.46
N LYS A 233 -3.23 1.24 -25.29
CA LYS A 233 -3.91 -0.04 -25.07
C LYS A 233 -2.95 -1.22 -25.04
N ASN A 234 -1.92 -1.22 -25.90
CA ASN A 234 -0.91 -2.28 -25.92
C ASN A 234 0.17 -2.08 -24.84
N ALA A 235 0.42 -0.85 -24.40
CA ALA A 235 1.29 -0.52 -23.27
C ALA A 235 0.60 -0.75 -21.90
N ALA A 236 -0.70 -1.06 -21.87
CA ALA A 236 -1.47 -1.15 -20.63
C ALA A 236 -0.97 -2.25 -19.69
N VAL A 237 -0.51 -3.39 -20.19
CA VAL A 237 -0.06 -4.52 -19.35
C VAL A 237 1.11 -4.13 -18.44
N PRO A 238 2.25 -3.58 -18.95
CA PRO A 238 3.32 -3.08 -18.07
C PRO A 238 2.85 -1.96 -17.12
N ILE A 239 1.98 -1.06 -17.58
CA ILE A 239 1.45 0.02 -16.74
C ILE A 239 0.60 -0.54 -15.59
N MET A 240 -0.29 -1.49 -15.87
CA MET A 240 -1.10 -2.14 -14.83
C MET A 240 -0.25 -2.93 -13.84
N THR A 241 0.81 -3.58 -14.32
CA THR A 241 1.78 -4.27 -13.45
C THR A 241 2.40 -3.32 -12.43
N ILE A 242 2.90 -2.17 -12.90
CA ILE A 242 3.54 -1.20 -11.99
C ILE A 242 2.54 -0.52 -11.06
N VAL A 243 1.31 -0.29 -11.51
CA VAL A 243 0.22 0.20 -10.67
C VAL A 243 -0.06 -0.81 -9.54
N GLY A 244 -0.15 -2.10 -9.85
CA GLY A 244 -0.35 -3.14 -8.86
C GLY A 244 0.77 -3.25 -7.83
N ILE A 245 2.03 -3.23 -8.29
CA ILE A 245 3.20 -3.16 -7.40
C ILE A 245 3.13 -1.87 -6.56
N GLY A 246 2.68 -0.77 -7.16
CA GLY A 246 2.50 0.51 -6.49
C GLY A 246 1.56 0.44 -5.30
N VAL A 247 0.45 -0.30 -5.38
CA VAL A 247 -0.48 -0.46 -4.24
C VAL A 247 0.21 -1.07 -3.03
N ALA A 248 1.06 -2.06 -3.23
CA ALA A 248 1.84 -2.67 -2.14
C ALA A 248 2.80 -1.68 -1.48
N LEU A 249 3.48 -0.91 -2.30
CA LEU A 249 4.37 0.14 -1.83
C LEU A 249 3.58 1.27 -1.13
N LEU A 250 2.38 1.63 -1.61
CA LEU A 250 1.50 2.63 -0.96
C LEU A 250 1.17 2.25 0.48
N ILE A 251 0.89 0.97 0.74
CA ILE A 251 0.62 0.48 2.09
C ILE A 251 1.82 0.77 3.02
N SER A 252 3.04 0.52 2.55
CA SER A 252 4.26 0.82 3.31
C SER A 252 4.51 2.33 3.47
N GLY A 253 4.31 3.11 2.40
CA GLY A 253 4.48 4.57 2.42
C GLY A 253 3.40 5.29 3.23
N ALA A 254 2.20 4.72 3.31
CA ALA A 254 1.11 5.26 4.11
C ALA A 254 1.48 5.36 5.60
N ILE A 255 2.27 4.44 6.14
CA ILE A 255 2.74 4.46 7.54
C ILE A 255 3.39 5.80 7.89
N VAL A 256 4.36 6.22 7.06
CA VAL A 256 5.10 7.48 7.28
C VAL A 256 4.16 8.69 7.09
N THR A 257 3.35 8.66 6.04
CA THR A 257 2.43 9.76 5.73
C THR A 257 1.36 9.93 6.81
N GLU A 258 0.77 8.85 7.28
CA GLU A 258 -0.21 8.87 8.38
C GLU A 258 0.39 9.42 9.66
N THR A 259 1.66 9.10 9.94
CA THR A 259 2.37 9.62 11.13
C THR A 259 2.61 11.12 11.02
N VAL A 260 3.12 11.61 9.89
CA VAL A 260 3.43 13.04 9.67
C VAL A 260 2.17 13.90 9.70
N PHE A 261 1.10 13.46 9.03
CA PHE A 261 -0.17 14.19 8.98
C PHE A 261 -1.14 13.87 10.13
N ALA A 262 -0.69 13.08 11.11
CA ALA A 262 -1.50 12.63 12.25
C ALA A 262 -2.85 12.00 11.84
N LEU A 263 -2.87 11.27 10.72
CA LEU A 263 -4.06 10.52 10.29
C LEU A 263 -4.23 9.30 11.20
N PRO A 264 -5.46 9.03 11.73
CA PRO A 264 -5.72 7.88 12.59
C PRO A 264 -5.89 6.60 11.78
N GLY A 265 -4.87 6.23 10.98
CA GLY A 265 -4.90 5.07 10.12
C GLY A 265 -4.24 3.82 10.72
N ILE A 266 -4.26 2.72 9.95
CA ILE A 266 -3.67 1.42 10.34
C ILE A 266 -2.13 1.51 10.38
N GLY A 267 -1.52 2.31 9.50
CA GLY A 267 -0.08 2.52 9.49
C GLY A 267 0.42 3.16 10.78
N ARG A 268 -0.25 4.21 11.25
CA ARG A 268 0.05 4.83 12.55
C ARG A 268 -0.19 3.86 13.71
N LEU A 269 -1.28 3.09 13.68
CA LEU A 269 -1.53 2.03 14.67
C LEU A 269 -0.36 1.05 14.75
N THR A 270 0.22 0.71 13.60
CA THR A 270 1.38 -0.20 13.53
C THR A 270 2.61 0.40 14.22
N VAL A 271 2.92 1.68 13.96
CA VAL A 271 4.05 2.37 14.61
C VAL A 271 3.84 2.42 16.12
N ASP A 272 2.65 2.83 16.57
CA ASP A 272 2.32 2.88 17.99
C ASP A 272 2.45 1.51 18.67
N ALA A 273 2.00 0.45 17.98
CA ALA A 273 2.10 -0.93 18.47
C ALA A 273 3.56 -1.42 18.54
N ILE A 274 4.39 -1.10 17.55
CA ILE A 274 5.82 -1.46 17.55
C ILE A 274 6.55 -0.78 18.71
N LEU A 275 6.33 0.52 18.90
CA LEU A 275 6.96 1.29 19.98
C LEU A 275 6.56 0.77 21.37
N ARG A 276 5.32 0.29 21.51
CA ARG A 276 4.79 -0.28 22.76
C ARG A 276 4.99 -1.80 22.88
N ARG A 277 5.50 -2.46 21.84
CA ARG A 277 5.62 -3.92 21.75
C ARG A 277 4.28 -4.65 21.93
N ASP A 278 3.20 -4.08 21.37
CA ASP A 278 1.87 -4.70 21.38
C ASP A 278 1.77 -5.77 20.27
N TYR A 279 2.26 -6.96 20.59
CA TYR A 279 2.40 -8.06 19.64
C TYR A 279 1.10 -8.47 18.94
N PRO A 280 -0.06 -8.58 19.64
CA PRO A 280 -1.32 -8.91 18.96
C PRO A 280 -1.68 -7.93 17.85
N ILE A 281 -1.49 -6.61 18.08
CA ILE A 281 -1.73 -5.60 17.04
C ILE A 281 -0.72 -5.76 15.90
N ILE A 282 0.59 -5.92 16.20
CA ILE A 282 1.63 -6.09 15.18
C ILE A 282 1.32 -7.31 14.32
N GLN A 283 0.98 -8.44 14.92
CA GLN A 283 0.60 -9.67 14.22
C GLN A 283 -0.65 -9.48 13.35
N GLY A 284 -1.71 -8.93 13.93
CA GLY A 284 -2.98 -8.71 13.23
C GLY A 284 -2.84 -7.78 12.03
N VAL A 285 -2.15 -6.64 12.21
CA VAL A 285 -1.93 -5.66 11.13
C VAL A 285 -1.05 -6.24 10.02
N THR A 286 0.04 -6.93 10.38
CA THR A 286 0.95 -7.55 9.39
C THR A 286 0.20 -8.60 8.55
N LEU A 287 -0.64 -9.42 9.17
CA LEU A 287 -1.48 -10.39 8.45
C LEU A 287 -2.46 -9.70 7.50
N ILE A 288 -3.14 -8.64 7.94
CA ILE A 288 -4.08 -7.90 7.11
C ILE A 288 -3.36 -7.24 5.92
N PHE A 289 -2.22 -6.58 6.14
CA PHE A 289 -1.46 -5.99 5.05
C PHE A 289 -0.96 -7.06 4.07
N SER A 290 -0.52 -8.21 4.56
CA SER A 290 -0.13 -9.33 3.71
C SER A 290 -1.30 -9.89 2.90
N ALA A 291 -2.48 -10.02 3.51
CA ALA A 291 -3.69 -10.44 2.82
C ALA A 291 -4.10 -9.44 1.73
N VAL A 292 -4.09 -8.14 2.03
CA VAL A 292 -4.39 -7.08 1.06
C VAL A 292 -3.37 -7.11 -0.09
N TYR A 293 -2.07 -7.25 0.21
CA TYR A 293 -1.03 -7.38 -0.81
C TYR A 293 -1.29 -8.55 -1.76
N VAL A 294 -1.60 -9.71 -1.22
CA VAL A 294 -1.87 -10.92 -2.02
C VAL A 294 -3.15 -10.77 -2.85
N LEU A 295 -4.21 -10.17 -2.28
CA LEU A 295 -5.45 -9.90 -3.01
C LEU A 295 -5.24 -8.89 -4.14
N VAL A 296 -4.45 -7.85 -3.93
CA VAL A 296 -4.11 -6.87 -4.97
C VAL A 296 -3.33 -7.55 -6.11
N ASN A 297 -2.33 -8.36 -5.79
CA ASN A 297 -1.59 -9.11 -6.80
C ASN A 297 -2.52 -10.06 -7.59
N LEU A 298 -3.43 -10.74 -6.90
CA LEU A 298 -4.43 -11.58 -7.57
C LEU A 298 -5.33 -10.74 -8.51
N ALA A 299 -5.79 -9.57 -8.06
CA ALA A 299 -6.60 -8.67 -8.89
C ALA A 299 -5.84 -8.18 -10.13
N VAL A 300 -4.55 -7.85 -9.98
CA VAL A 300 -3.67 -7.46 -11.09
C VAL A 300 -3.51 -8.63 -12.07
N ASP A 301 -3.22 -9.82 -11.60
CA ASP A 301 -3.09 -11.01 -12.45
C ASP A 301 -4.38 -11.33 -13.22
N LEU A 302 -5.54 -11.19 -12.58
CA LEU A 302 -6.83 -11.35 -13.24
C LEU A 302 -7.10 -10.25 -14.27
N SER A 303 -6.64 -9.04 -14.02
CA SER A 303 -6.81 -7.91 -14.93
C SER A 303 -6.03 -8.09 -16.24
N TYR A 304 -4.90 -8.81 -16.24
CA TYR A 304 -4.18 -9.14 -17.49
C TYR A 304 -5.05 -9.94 -18.45
N ALA A 305 -5.86 -10.88 -17.95
CA ALA A 305 -6.77 -11.65 -18.78
C ALA A 305 -7.87 -10.82 -19.45
N LEU A 306 -8.20 -9.64 -18.87
CA LEU A 306 -9.17 -8.70 -19.44
C LEU A 306 -8.55 -7.79 -20.51
N VAL A 307 -7.25 -7.46 -20.37
CA VAL A 307 -6.56 -6.51 -21.24
C VAL A 307 -5.89 -7.20 -22.44
N ASP A 308 -5.33 -8.38 -22.23
CA ASP A 308 -4.70 -9.17 -23.30
C ASP A 308 -5.45 -10.49 -23.55
N PRO A 309 -6.32 -10.54 -24.60
CA PRO A 309 -7.05 -11.76 -24.97
C PRO A 309 -6.13 -12.92 -25.44
N ARG A 310 -4.85 -12.64 -25.68
CA ARG A 310 -3.88 -13.67 -26.11
C ARG A 310 -3.42 -14.54 -24.94
N ILE A 311 -3.58 -14.07 -23.71
CA ILE A 311 -3.31 -14.82 -22.50
C ILE A 311 -4.46 -15.82 -22.30
N ARG A 312 -4.40 -16.95 -22.99
CA ARG A 312 -5.31 -18.10 -22.78
C ARG A 312 -4.61 -19.08 -21.84
N TYR A 313 -5.14 -19.18 -20.65
CA TYR A 313 -4.69 -20.15 -19.65
C TYR A 313 -5.44 -21.47 -19.79
#